data_514350e5db0bb4dff5bde4812515e91c
#
_entry.id   514350e5db0bb4dff5bde4812515e91c
#
_cell.length_a   1.000
_cell.length_b   1.000
_cell.length_c   1.000
_cell.angle_alpha   90.00
_cell.angle_beta   90.00
_cell.angle_gamma   90.00
#
_symmetry.space_group_name_H-M   'P 1'
#
loop_
_entity.id
_entity.type
_entity.pdbx_description
1 polymer ?
#
loop_
_entity_poly.entity_id
_entity_poly.type
_entity_poly.pdbx_seq_one_letter_code
_entity_poly.pdbx_strand_id
1 'polypeptide(L)'
;MGRTVPTWRGRVEQEIERLVPYRRALSSEDSCNFDLMLNDVRYRRAAGGMLPAQEEWKPMLLSMLLGAHQRIRVLEDRLESLERLLKDAGVIND
;
A
#
# COMPACT_ATOMS: atom_id res chain seq x y z
N MET A 1 -31.03 19.11 14.85
CA MET A 1 -29.66 19.14 14.39
C MET A 1 -29.26 17.76 13.91
N GLY A 2 -28.86 17.62 12.68
CA GLY A 2 -28.46 16.33 12.14
C GLY A 2 -27.13 15.85 12.67
N ARG A 3 -26.94 14.55 12.73
CA ARG A 3 -25.65 13.96 13.01
C ARG A 3 -24.70 14.21 11.88
N THR A 4 -23.46 14.50 12.22
CA THR A 4 -22.40 14.53 11.24
C THR A 4 -22.00 13.09 10.91
N VAL A 5 -22.26 12.66 9.69
CA VAL A 5 -21.82 11.33 9.24
C VAL A 5 -20.33 11.40 8.95
N PRO A 6 -19.52 10.49 9.51
CA PRO A 6 -18.09 10.49 9.20
C PRO A 6 -17.87 10.35 7.70
N THR A 7 -16.96 11.14 7.16
CA THR A 7 -16.56 11.02 5.76
C THR A 7 -15.78 9.71 5.58
N TRP A 8 -15.72 9.24 4.35
CA TRP A 8 -14.89 8.07 4.04
C TRP A 8 -13.44 8.29 4.49
N ARG A 9 -12.90 9.47 4.23
CA ARG A 9 -11.57 9.85 4.65
C ARG A 9 -11.40 9.72 6.17
N GLY A 10 -12.37 10.25 6.92
CA GLY A 10 -12.35 10.20 8.37
C GLY A 10 -12.44 8.78 8.90
N ARG A 11 -13.27 7.95 8.27
CA ARG A 11 -13.42 6.54 8.67
C ARG A 11 -12.12 5.76 8.45
N VAL A 12 -11.46 5.98 7.32
CA VAL A 12 -10.17 5.34 7.03
C VAL A 12 -9.12 5.77 8.07
N GLU A 13 -9.05 7.07 8.37
CA GLU A 13 -8.09 7.56 9.36
C GLU A 13 -8.36 7.02 10.76
N GLN A 14 -9.62 6.83 11.14
CA GLN A 14 -9.98 6.21 12.41
C GLN A 14 -9.51 4.75 12.47
N GLU A 15 -9.67 4.01 11.37
CA GLU A 15 -9.19 2.63 11.33
C GLU A 15 -7.67 2.56 11.42
N ILE A 16 -6.98 3.46 10.74
CA ILE A 16 -5.52 3.53 10.83
C ILE A 16 -5.10 3.81 12.27
N GLU A 17 -5.79 4.70 12.94
CA GLU A 17 -5.48 5.03 14.34
C GLU A 17 -5.67 3.81 15.25
N ARG A 18 -6.67 2.98 14.99
CA ARG A 18 -6.89 1.75 15.74
C ARG A 18 -5.76 0.74 15.57
N LEU A 19 -4.96 0.88 14.53
CA LEU A 19 -3.83 -0.01 14.26
C LEU A 19 -2.54 0.43 14.98
N VAL A 20 -2.55 1.55 15.68
CA VAL A 20 -1.37 2.04 16.38
C VAL A 20 -0.79 1.01 17.36
N PRO A 21 -1.61 0.34 18.21
CA PRO A 21 -1.06 -0.69 19.10
C PRO A 21 -0.40 -1.85 18.36
N TYR A 22 -0.99 -2.26 17.25
CA TYR A 22 -0.41 -3.29 16.39
C TYR A 22 0.95 -2.86 15.85
N ARG A 23 1.03 -1.65 15.33
CA ARG A 23 2.28 -1.09 14.81
C ARG A 23 3.36 -1.06 15.87
N ARG A 24 3.02 -0.68 17.09
CA ARG A 24 3.98 -0.62 18.21
C ARG A 24 4.57 -1.96 18.56
N ALA A 25 3.84 -3.05 18.31
CA ALA A 25 4.29 -4.39 18.60
C ALA A 25 5.19 -4.97 17.50
N LEU A 26 5.31 -4.29 16.37
CA LEU A 26 6.12 -4.74 15.25
C LEU A 26 7.59 -4.41 15.46
N SER A 27 8.47 -5.16 14.79
CA SER A 27 9.89 -4.83 14.70
C SER A 27 10.06 -3.49 13.96
N SER A 28 11.24 -2.88 14.06
CA SER A 28 11.54 -1.65 13.33
C SER A 28 11.34 -1.82 11.83
N GLU A 29 11.82 -2.93 11.29
CA GLU A 29 11.69 -3.22 9.87
C GLU A 29 10.22 -3.35 9.47
N ASP A 30 9.46 -4.14 10.23
CA ASP A 30 8.04 -4.33 9.95
C ASP A 30 7.24 -3.05 10.10
N SER A 31 7.61 -2.19 11.07
CA SER A 31 6.97 -0.89 11.25
C SER A 31 7.15 -0.01 10.01
N CYS A 32 8.36 0.00 9.44
CA CYS A 32 8.63 0.75 8.22
C CYS A 32 7.80 0.22 7.04
N ASN A 33 7.73 -1.11 6.91
CA ASN A 33 6.93 -1.72 5.85
C ASN A 33 5.44 -1.44 6.06
N PHE A 34 4.99 -1.48 7.30
CA PHE A 34 3.61 -1.17 7.63
C PHE A 34 3.25 0.27 7.27
N ASP A 35 4.15 1.21 7.53
CA ASP A 35 3.95 2.62 7.16
C ASP A 35 3.78 2.77 5.64
N LEU A 36 4.54 2.01 4.84
CA LEU A 36 4.38 2.01 3.39
C LEU A 36 2.99 1.49 3.01
N MET A 37 2.49 0.46 3.68
CA MET A 37 1.14 -0.06 3.43
C MET A 37 0.08 0.99 3.74
N LEU A 38 0.25 1.74 4.83
CA LEU A 38 -0.68 2.81 5.18
C LEU A 38 -0.65 3.95 4.16
N ASN A 39 0.53 4.25 3.62
CA ASN A 39 0.65 5.23 2.56
C ASN A 39 -0.10 4.78 1.30
N ASP A 40 -0.06 3.49 0.99
CA ASP A 40 -0.82 2.93 -0.13
C ASP A 40 -2.32 3.15 0.05
N VAL A 41 -2.81 2.99 1.28
CA VAL A 41 -4.21 3.22 1.62
C VAL A 41 -4.57 4.69 1.37
N ARG A 42 -3.74 5.61 1.86
CA ARG A 42 -3.98 7.04 1.71
C ARG A 42 -3.90 7.49 0.27
N TYR A 43 -2.97 6.94 -0.46
CA TYR A 43 -2.78 7.28 -1.88
C TYR A 43 -3.99 6.89 -2.73
N ARG A 44 -4.63 5.74 -2.39
CA ARG A 44 -5.78 5.22 -3.15
C ARG A 44 -7.10 5.42 -2.43
N ARG A 45 -7.14 6.34 -1.47
CA ARG A 45 -8.31 6.54 -0.62
C ARG A 45 -9.56 6.91 -1.42
N ALA A 46 -9.42 7.77 -2.42
CA ALA A 46 -10.56 8.17 -3.25
C ALA A 46 -11.17 6.98 -3.97
N ALA A 47 -10.34 6.09 -4.52
CA ALA A 47 -10.81 4.88 -5.17
C ALA A 47 -11.52 3.95 -4.19
N GLY A 48 -10.97 3.84 -2.96
CA GLY A 48 -11.60 3.04 -1.91
C GLY A 48 -13.00 3.50 -1.58
N GLY A 49 -13.24 4.82 -1.62
CA GLY A 49 -14.56 5.38 -1.35
C GLY A 49 -15.60 5.05 -2.39
N MET A 50 -15.19 4.58 -3.56
CA MET A 50 -16.12 4.19 -4.62
C MET A 50 -16.61 2.74 -4.47
N LEU A 51 -16.01 1.98 -3.55
CA LEU A 51 -16.43 0.62 -3.27
C LEU A 51 -17.57 0.65 -2.25
N PRO A 52 -18.74 0.07 -2.55
CA PRO A 52 -19.87 0.07 -1.62
C PRO A 52 -19.62 -0.93 -0.49
N ALA A 53 -18.76 -0.56 0.44
CA ALA A 53 -18.41 -1.38 1.58
C ALA A 53 -18.95 -0.78 2.86
N GLN A 54 -19.46 -1.62 3.75
CA GLN A 54 -19.93 -1.19 5.06
C GLN A 54 -18.76 -0.97 6.03
N GLU A 55 -17.63 -1.60 5.73
CA GLU A 55 -16.42 -1.48 6.55
C GLU A 55 -15.27 -0.99 5.70
N GLU A 56 -14.27 -0.45 6.35
CA GLU A 56 -13.12 0.17 5.69
C GLU A 56 -12.06 -0.85 5.24
N TRP A 57 -12.06 -2.03 5.85
CA TRP A 57 -10.98 -3.01 5.69
C TRP A 57 -10.82 -3.53 4.27
N LYS A 58 -11.92 -3.81 3.59
CA LYS A 58 -11.86 -4.35 2.23
C LYS A 58 -11.14 -3.40 1.27
N PRO A 59 -11.56 -2.13 1.13
CA PRO A 59 -10.84 -1.21 0.26
C PRO A 59 -9.42 -0.90 0.76
N MET A 60 -9.19 -0.91 2.07
CA MET A 60 -7.84 -0.71 2.60
C MET A 60 -6.91 -1.84 2.18
N LEU A 61 -7.34 -3.09 2.33
CA LEU A 61 -6.54 -4.26 1.94
C LEU A 61 -6.30 -4.29 0.44
N LEU A 62 -7.29 -3.93 -0.36
CA LEU A 62 -7.13 -3.83 -1.81
C LEU A 62 -6.08 -2.80 -2.18
N SER A 63 -6.10 -1.64 -1.51
CA SER A 63 -5.11 -0.59 -1.74
C SER A 63 -3.69 -1.05 -1.38
N MET A 64 -3.56 -1.77 -0.28
CA MET A 64 -2.28 -2.34 0.15
C MET A 64 -1.75 -3.35 -0.86
N LEU A 65 -2.63 -4.21 -1.37
CA LEU A 65 -2.27 -5.21 -2.38
C LEU A 65 -1.87 -4.54 -3.69
N LEU A 66 -2.61 -3.53 -4.11
CA LEU A 66 -2.27 -2.78 -5.32
C LEU A 66 -0.91 -2.11 -5.19
N GLY A 67 -0.64 -1.50 -4.04
CA GLY A 67 0.66 -0.87 -3.79
C GLY A 67 1.81 -1.87 -3.82
N ALA A 68 1.62 -3.03 -3.20
CA ALA A 68 2.61 -4.10 -3.22
C ALA A 68 2.83 -4.60 -4.65
N HIS A 69 1.76 -4.77 -5.40
CA HIS A 69 1.83 -5.23 -6.78
C HIS A 69 2.56 -4.22 -7.67
N GLN A 70 2.30 -2.95 -7.45
CA GLN A 70 2.99 -1.88 -8.17
C GLN A 70 4.49 -1.92 -7.91
N ARG A 71 4.90 -2.09 -6.65
CA ARG A 71 6.31 -2.19 -6.29
C ARG A 71 6.98 -3.42 -6.91
N ILE A 72 6.28 -4.54 -6.95
CA ILE A 72 6.79 -5.75 -7.61
C ILE A 72 7.02 -5.47 -9.09
N ARG A 73 6.07 -4.83 -9.77
CA ARG A 73 6.22 -4.53 -11.19
C ARG A 73 7.38 -3.59 -11.46
N VAL A 74 7.57 -2.59 -10.61
CA VAL A 74 8.70 -1.67 -10.75
C VAL A 74 10.02 -2.43 -10.60
N LEU A 75 10.10 -3.35 -9.62
CA LEU A 75 11.28 -4.16 -9.40
C LEU A 75 11.54 -5.12 -10.57
N GLU A 76 10.50 -5.73 -11.11
CA GLU A 76 10.62 -6.58 -12.28
C GLU A 76 11.17 -5.81 -13.49
N ASP A 77 10.68 -4.60 -13.71
CA ASP A 77 11.14 -3.75 -14.80
C ASP A 77 12.61 -3.35 -14.61
N ARG A 78 12.99 -3.02 -13.37
CA ARG A 78 14.38 -2.69 -13.05
C ARG A 78 15.30 -3.88 -13.24
N LEU A 79 14.83 -5.06 -12.83
CA LEU A 79 15.61 -6.29 -12.99
C LEU A 79 15.82 -6.61 -14.46
N GLU A 80 14.77 -6.49 -15.27
CA GLU A 80 14.85 -6.71 -16.70
C GLU A 80 15.82 -5.73 -17.37
N SER A 81 15.76 -4.46 -16.98
CA SER A 81 16.66 -3.44 -17.50
C SER A 81 18.10 -3.74 -17.11
N LEU A 82 18.35 -4.16 -15.87
CA LEU A 82 19.68 -4.51 -15.40
C LEU A 82 20.23 -5.71 -16.13
N GLU A 83 19.40 -6.75 -16.33
CA GLU A 83 19.81 -7.94 -17.07
C GLU A 83 20.18 -7.60 -18.49
N ARG A 84 19.43 -6.71 -19.13
CA ARG A 84 19.71 -6.26 -20.50
C ARG A 84 21.04 -5.54 -20.56
N LEU A 85 21.32 -4.65 -19.61
CA LEU A 85 22.61 -3.97 -19.55
C LEU A 85 23.77 -4.93 -19.35
N LEU A 86 23.58 -5.94 -18.50
CA LEU A 86 24.61 -6.94 -18.25
C LEU A 86 24.88 -7.82 -19.48
N LYS A 87 23.86 -8.18 -20.21
CA LYS A 87 23.99 -8.93 -21.47
C LYS A 87 24.73 -8.08 -22.51
N ASP A 88 24.35 -6.81 -22.64
CA ASP A 88 24.99 -5.90 -23.59
C ASP A 88 26.46 -5.67 -23.25
N ALA A 89 26.80 -5.71 -21.96
CA ALA A 89 28.17 -5.60 -21.50
C ALA A 89 28.97 -6.91 -21.58
N GLY A 90 28.31 -8.01 -21.96
CA GLY A 90 28.95 -9.32 -22.05
C GLY A 90 29.25 -9.98 -20.71
N VAL A 91 28.60 -9.50 -19.62
CA VAL A 91 28.83 -10.01 -18.27
C VAL A 91 28.07 -11.32 -18.05
N ILE A 92 26.85 -11.41 -18.60
CA ILE A 92 26.01 -12.61 -18.49
C ILE A 92 25.60 -13.08 -19.87
N ASN A 93 25.39 -14.39 -19.99
CA ASN A 93 24.91 -15.01 -21.21
C ASN A 93 23.42 -15.31 -21.09
N ASP A 94 22.76 -15.49 -22.21
CA ASP A 94 21.35 -15.84 -22.24
C ASP A 94 21.07 -17.21 -21.64
#